data_b50c62510b538101746b292722901874
#
_entry.id   b50c62510b538101746b292722901874
#
_cell.length_a   1.000
_cell.length_b   1.000
_cell.length_c   1.000
_cell.angle_alpha   90.00
_cell.angle_beta   90.00
_cell.angle_gamma   90.00
#
_symmetry.space_group_name_H-M   'P 1'
#
loop_
_entity.id
_entity.type
_entity.pdbx_description
1 polymer ?
#
loop_
_entity_poly.entity_id
_entity_poly.type
_entity_poly.pdbx_seq_one_letter_code
_entity_poly.pdbx_strand_id
1 'polypeptide(L)'
;MPAIRCRQIAESDVPGITGLLARGFPSRGAQFWENALAQLAARQPPAGLPQYGYLLESDGRPVGAILLICAQVHTGDTSVRRCNLSSWYVEPAFRSYAALLISRSLGHKDVTFLNISPAPHTWPIIEAQGFSRYSYGVFVAMPALGGLFGTSGVTVLDARMPPTVAFDPREQDILAQHADLGCISLWCVTPERTYPFVFRPRRVKKLLPCAQLIYCRDVGDFVRFAGPIGRRLLRHRMPFVVVDANAPIPGLIGLYRRGSMPRYFKGPQQPRLGDLAYTEYAVLGV
;
A
#
# COMPACT_ATOMS: atom_id res chain seq x y z
N MET A 1 -26.06 6.96 -29.42
CA MET A 1 -24.97 7.19 -28.44
C MET A 1 -24.45 5.84 -28.04
N PRO A 2 -23.13 5.63 -27.91
CA PRO A 2 -22.59 4.36 -27.46
C PRO A 2 -23.14 4.00 -26.07
N ALA A 3 -23.52 2.74 -25.87
CA ALA A 3 -24.06 2.28 -24.60
C ALA A 3 -22.92 2.17 -23.57
N ILE A 4 -22.86 3.12 -22.63
CA ILE A 4 -21.86 3.11 -21.56
C ILE A 4 -22.37 2.29 -20.37
N ARG A 5 -21.61 1.29 -19.96
CA ARG A 5 -21.89 0.42 -18.81
C ARG A 5 -20.74 0.42 -17.82
N CYS A 6 -21.05 0.49 -16.53
CA CYS A 6 -20.08 0.31 -15.46
C CYS A 6 -20.37 -1.01 -14.72
N ARG A 7 -19.38 -1.92 -14.67
CA ARG A 7 -19.50 -3.24 -14.02
C ARG A 7 -18.19 -3.67 -13.37
N GLN A 8 -18.25 -4.72 -12.58
CA GLN A 8 -17.05 -5.36 -12.05
C GLN A 8 -16.20 -5.96 -13.18
N ILE A 9 -14.89 -5.91 -13.01
CA ILE A 9 -13.92 -6.58 -13.89
C ILE A 9 -14.01 -8.08 -13.62
N ALA A 10 -14.32 -8.86 -14.65
CA ALA A 10 -14.26 -10.32 -14.63
C ALA A 10 -12.89 -10.82 -15.11
N GLU A 11 -12.58 -12.09 -14.90
CA GLU A 11 -11.33 -12.69 -15.36
C GLU A 11 -11.16 -12.61 -16.88
N SER A 12 -12.26 -12.78 -17.63
CA SER A 12 -12.28 -12.64 -19.09
C SER A 12 -11.92 -11.23 -19.58
N ASP A 13 -12.02 -10.20 -18.74
CA ASP A 13 -11.68 -8.83 -19.12
C ASP A 13 -10.17 -8.53 -18.98
N VAL A 14 -9.42 -9.39 -18.27
CA VAL A 14 -8.02 -9.15 -17.92
C VAL A 14 -7.15 -8.74 -19.12
N PRO A 15 -7.21 -9.39 -20.31
CA PRO A 15 -6.43 -8.97 -21.46
C PRO A 15 -6.77 -7.54 -21.93
N GLY A 16 -8.08 -7.20 -21.97
CA GLY A 16 -8.55 -5.87 -22.37
C GLY A 16 -8.15 -4.78 -21.36
N ILE A 17 -8.23 -5.08 -20.07
CA ILE A 17 -7.80 -4.18 -18.97
C ILE A 17 -6.29 -3.97 -18.98
N THR A 18 -5.49 -5.02 -19.22
CA THR A 18 -4.03 -4.93 -19.40
C THR A 18 -3.68 -3.92 -20.48
N GLY A 19 -4.28 -4.05 -21.67
CA GLY A 19 -4.05 -3.13 -22.78
C GLY A 19 -4.50 -1.70 -22.48
N LEU A 20 -5.65 -1.53 -21.80
CA LEU A 20 -6.17 -0.21 -21.39
C LEU A 20 -5.20 0.47 -20.41
N LEU A 21 -4.76 -0.24 -19.38
CA LEU A 21 -3.86 0.32 -18.35
C LEU A 21 -2.46 0.60 -18.91
N ALA A 22 -1.95 -0.23 -19.82
CA ALA A 22 -0.67 0.03 -20.50
C ALA A 22 -0.72 1.35 -21.31
N ARG A 23 -1.86 1.65 -21.97
CA ARG A 23 -2.05 2.93 -22.66
C ARG A 23 -2.18 4.10 -21.67
N GLY A 24 -2.87 3.89 -20.55
CA GLY A 24 -3.10 4.92 -19.53
C GLY A 24 -1.86 5.28 -18.71
N PHE A 25 -0.95 4.34 -18.56
CA PHE A 25 0.28 4.48 -17.77
C PHE A 25 1.52 4.06 -18.59
N PRO A 26 1.92 4.84 -19.59
CA PRO A 26 2.96 4.45 -20.55
C PRO A 26 4.35 4.22 -19.92
N SER A 27 4.58 4.70 -18.70
CA SER A 27 5.81 4.39 -17.95
C SER A 27 5.89 2.94 -17.45
N ARG A 28 4.80 2.16 -17.61
CA ARG A 28 4.65 0.76 -17.19
C ARG A 28 4.22 -0.07 -18.39
N GLY A 29 5.04 -1.06 -18.76
CA GLY A 29 4.73 -1.96 -19.87
C GLY A 29 3.56 -2.91 -19.57
N ALA A 30 3.07 -3.60 -20.61
CA ALA A 30 1.99 -4.59 -20.49
C ALA A 30 2.32 -5.69 -19.48
N GLN A 31 3.55 -6.19 -19.45
CA GLN A 31 4.02 -7.21 -18.52
C GLN A 31 3.83 -6.81 -17.04
N PHE A 32 4.00 -5.52 -16.71
CA PHE A 32 3.72 -5.04 -15.35
C PHE A 32 2.24 -5.21 -15.00
N TRP A 33 1.33 -4.91 -15.93
CA TRP A 33 -0.11 -5.02 -15.67
C TRP A 33 -0.59 -6.46 -15.65
N GLU A 34 -0.02 -7.33 -16.47
CA GLU A 34 -0.26 -8.79 -16.42
C GLU A 34 0.10 -9.34 -15.04
N ASN A 35 1.30 -9.03 -14.56
CA ASN A 35 1.74 -9.43 -13.22
C ASN A 35 0.86 -8.85 -12.12
N ALA A 36 0.49 -7.56 -12.23
CA ALA A 36 -0.38 -6.89 -11.25
C ALA A 36 -1.77 -7.54 -11.16
N LEU A 37 -2.39 -7.83 -12.31
CA LEU A 37 -3.70 -8.48 -12.35
C LEU A 37 -3.62 -9.94 -11.90
N ALA A 38 -2.53 -10.67 -12.22
CA ALA A 38 -2.29 -12.01 -11.70
C ALA A 38 -2.13 -12.02 -10.17
N GLN A 39 -1.45 -11.03 -9.60
CA GLN A 39 -1.37 -10.86 -8.13
C GLN A 39 -2.75 -10.61 -7.52
N LEU A 40 -3.62 -9.83 -8.17
CA LEU A 40 -4.99 -9.64 -7.72
C LEU A 40 -5.81 -10.93 -7.83
N ALA A 41 -5.67 -11.69 -8.93
CA ALA A 41 -6.34 -12.97 -9.15
C ALA A 41 -6.02 -13.99 -8.06
N ALA A 42 -4.76 -14.05 -7.63
CA ALA A 42 -4.28 -14.99 -6.62
C ALA A 42 -4.79 -14.68 -5.19
N ARG A 43 -5.43 -13.53 -4.98
CA ARG A 43 -5.92 -13.11 -3.66
C ARG A 43 -7.42 -13.42 -3.52
N GLN A 44 -7.85 -13.60 -2.27
CA GLN A 44 -9.27 -13.70 -1.94
C GLN A 44 -9.73 -12.38 -1.29
N PRO A 45 -10.52 -11.55 -1.99
CA PRO A 45 -11.07 -10.35 -1.39
C PRO A 45 -12.14 -10.73 -0.34
N PRO A 46 -12.41 -9.86 0.64
CA PRO A 46 -13.52 -10.05 1.55
C PRO A 46 -14.84 -10.21 0.80
N ALA A 47 -15.76 -11.04 1.33
CA ALA A 47 -17.03 -11.36 0.69
C ALA A 47 -17.81 -10.11 0.24
N GLY A 48 -18.33 -10.13 -0.99
CA GLY A 48 -19.08 -9.04 -1.60
C GLY A 48 -18.23 -7.89 -2.15
N LEU A 49 -16.90 -7.95 -2.07
CA LEU A 49 -15.99 -6.99 -2.70
C LEU A 49 -15.43 -7.56 -4.02
N PRO A 50 -15.13 -6.68 -5.01
CA PRO A 50 -14.66 -7.14 -6.31
C PRO A 50 -13.23 -7.70 -6.25
N GLN A 51 -12.95 -8.69 -7.10
CA GLN A 51 -11.64 -9.32 -7.25
C GLN A 51 -10.58 -8.33 -7.79
N TYR A 52 -10.96 -7.54 -8.80
CA TYR A 52 -10.04 -6.63 -9.50
C TYR A 52 -10.43 -5.16 -9.35
N GLY A 53 -11.72 -4.88 -9.29
CA GLY A 53 -12.27 -3.52 -9.32
C GLY A 53 -13.39 -3.37 -10.34
N TYR A 54 -13.47 -2.19 -10.98
CA TYR A 54 -14.55 -1.85 -11.91
C TYR A 54 -14.01 -1.34 -13.24
N LEU A 55 -14.78 -1.58 -14.30
CA LEU A 55 -14.52 -1.05 -15.63
C LEU A 55 -15.71 -0.24 -16.18
N LEU A 56 -15.40 0.70 -17.05
CA LEU A 56 -16.33 1.29 -18.01
C LEU A 56 -16.19 0.58 -19.33
N GLU A 57 -17.31 0.17 -19.89
CA GLU A 57 -17.42 -0.51 -21.17
C GLU A 57 -18.24 0.34 -22.14
N SER A 58 -17.78 0.44 -23.37
CA SER A 58 -18.52 1.01 -24.50
C SER A 58 -18.53 -0.01 -25.63
N ASP A 59 -19.73 -0.45 -26.03
CA ASP A 59 -19.92 -1.43 -27.11
C ASP A 59 -19.02 -2.68 -26.96
N GLY A 60 -18.96 -3.23 -25.75
CA GLY A 60 -18.17 -4.42 -25.41
C GLY A 60 -16.67 -4.19 -25.22
N ARG A 61 -16.16 -2.97 -25.37
CA ARG A 61 -14.74 -2.62 -25.21
C ARG A 61 -14.50 -1.85 -23.90
N PRO A 62 -13.47 -2.24 -23.09
CA PRO A 62 -13.06 -1.45 -21.94
C PRO A 62 -12.51 -0.08 -22.35
N VAL A 63 -13.10 1.00 -21.82
CA VAL A 63 -12.71 2.39 -22.06
C VAL A 63 -12.29 3.13 -20.80
N GLY A 64 -12.45 2.51 -19.63
CA GLY A 64 -11.98 3.01 -18.36
C GLY A 64 -11.89 1.88 -17.33
N ALA A 65 -11.01 2.02 -16.36
CA ALA A 65 -10.86 1.08 -15.26
C ALA A 65 -10.37 1.77 -13.98
N ILE A 66 -10.74 1.17 -12.85
CA ILE A 66 -10.19 1.45 -11.53
C ILE A 66 -9.95 0.13 -10.82
N LEU A 67 -8.73 -0.11 -10.39
CA LEU A 67 -8.40 -1.31 -9.62
C LEU A 67 -8.69 -1.08 -8.13
N LEU A 68 -9.20 -2.11 -7.46
CA LEU A 68 -9.41 -2.15 -6.02
C LEU A 68 -8.61 -3.30 -5.42
N ILE A 69 -7.79 -2.99 -4.44
CA ILE A 69 -7.05 -3.98 -3.67
C ILE A 69 -7.71 -4.08 -2.31
N CYS A 70 -8.60 -5.06 -2.17
CA CYS A 70 -9.40 -5.24 -0.97
C CYS A 70 -8.81 -6.30 -0.04
N ALA A 71 -8.86 -6.04 1.25
CA ALA A 71 -8.38 -6.95 2.29
C ALA A 71 -9.20 -6.80 3.58
N GLN A 72 -9.27 -7.86 4.36
CA GLN A 72 -9.64 -7.82 5.75
C GLN A 72 -8.39 -7.50 6.56
N VAL A 73 -8.42 -6.43 7.34
CA VAL A 73 -7.31 -6.05 8.21
C VAL A 73 -7.77 -6.01 9.67
N HIS A 74 -6.86 -6.34 10.58
CA HIS A 74 -7.13 -6.32 12.01
C HIS A 74 -6.40 -5.14 12.67
N THR A 75 -7.12 -4.43 13.52
CA THR A 75 -6.56 -3.36 14.37
C THR A 75 -6.98 -3.69 15.81
N GLY A 76 -6.07 -4.29 16.58
CA GLY A 76 -6.43 -4.95 17.83
C GLY A 76 -7.46 -6.05 17.59
N ASP A 77 -8.55 -6.05 18.35
CA ASP A 77 -9.64 -7.03 18.22
C ASP A 77 -10.68 -6.66 17.15
N THR A 78 -10.53 -5.48 16.52
CA THR A 78 -11.47 -5.02 15.50
C THR A 78 -11.02 -5.46 14.11
N SER A 79 -11.95 -6.04 13.35
CA SER A 79 -11.74 -6.44 11.96
C SER A 79 -12.37 -5.40 11.03
N VAL A 80 -11.60 -4.91 10.06
CA VAL A 80 -12.00 -3.83 9.15
C VAL A 80 -11.85 -4.27 7.71
N ARG A 81 -12.86 -4.02 6.89
CA ARG A 81 -12.79 -4.19 5.44
C ARG A 81 -12.16 -2.94 4.84
N ARG A 82 -11.05 -3.11 4.14
CA ARG A 82 -10.27 -2.02 3.57
C ARG A 82 -10.00 -2.26 2.10
N CYS A 83 -10.23 -1.25 1.26
CA CYS A 83 -9.91 -1.28 -0.17
C CYS A 83 -9.02 -0.11 -0.56
N ASN A 84 -7.87 -0.38 -1.16
CA ASN A 84 -7.04 0.64 -1.76
C ASN A 84 -7.45 0.85 -3.22
N LEU A 85 -7.84 2.08 -3.55
CA LEU A 85 -8.07 2.53 -4.92
C LEU A 85 -6.74 2.69 -5.63
N SER A 86 -6.59 2.07 -6.78
CA SER A 86 -5.36 2.09 -7.57
C SER A 86 -5.66 2.20 -9.06
N SER A 87 -4.69 2.75 -9.78
CA SER A 87 -4.64 2.66 -11.25
C SER A 87 -5.92 3.13 -11.96
N TRP A 88 -6.48 4.24 -11.51
CA TRP A 88 -7.66 4.83 -12.13
C TRP A 88 -7.31 5.51 -13.45
N TYR A 89 -7.84 4.97 -14.54
CA TYR A 89 -7.68 5.51 -15.88
C TYR A 89 -8.98 5.45 -16.68
N VAL A 90 -9.27 6.51 -17.45
CA VAL A 90 -10.36 6.58 -18.42
C VAL A 90 -9.83 7.20 -19.70
N GLU A 91 -10.10 6.58 -20.84
CA GLU A 91 -9.73 7.12 -22.15
C GLU A 91 -10.28 8.55 -22.35
N PRO A 92 -9.54 9.46 -22.99
CA PRO A 92 -9.91 10.88 -23.11
C PRO A 92 -11.36 11.12 -23.59
N ALA A 93 -11.82 10.37 -24.57
CA ALA A 93 -13.17 10.50 -25.14
C ALA A 93 -14.30 10.13 -24.14
N PHE A 94 -13.98 9.41 -23.06
CA PHE A 94 -14.95 8.89 -22.07
C PHE A 94 -14.80 9.51 -20.68
N ARG A 95 -13.97 10.55 -20.51
CA ARG A 95 -13.69 11.17 -19.21
C ARG A 95 -14.92 11.71 -18.49
N SER A 96 -15.95 12.13 -19.22
CA SER A 96 -17.24 12.57 -18.65
C SER A 96 -17.93 11.46 -17.82
N TYR A 97 -17.62 10.19 -18.08
CA TYR A 97 -18.15 9.05 -17.37
C TYR A 97 -17.28 8.57 -16.21
N ALA A 98 -16.13 9.22 -15.96
CA ALA A 98 -15.20 8.80 -14.90
C ALA A 98 -15.85 8.78 -13.51
N ALA A 99 -16.84 9.66 -13.27
CA ALA A 99 -17.59 9.68 -12.01
C ALA A 99 -18.38 8.38 -11.74
N LEU A 100 -18.79 7.65 -12.78
CA LEU A 100 -19.48 6.36 -12.62
C LEU A 100 -18.58 5.31 -12.00
N LEU A 101 -17.29 5.24 -12.41
CA LEU A 101 -16.32 4.31 -11.84
C LEU A 101 -16.13 4.55 -10.35
N ILE A 102 -15.89 5.80 -9.97
CA ILE A 102 -15.62 6.12 -8.57
C ILE A 102 -16.86 5.93 -7.70
N SER A 103 -18.03 6.35 -8.18
CA SER A 103 -19.29 6.15 -7.46
C SER A 103 -19.58 4.67 -7.23
N ARG A 104 -19.35 3.83 -8.24
CA ARG A 104 -19.55 2.39 -8.13
C ARG A 104 -18.54 1.76 -7.16
N SER A 105 -17.28 2.20 -7.22
CA SER A 105 -16.21 1.72 -6.33
C SER A 105 -16.48 2.06 -4.87
N LEU A 106 -17.03 3.25 -4.59
CA LEU A 106 -17.32 3.73 -3.22
C LEU A 106 -18.70 3.29 -2.69
N GLY A 107 -19.43 2.44 -3.41
CA GLY A 107 -20.77 2.00 -3.04
C GLY A 107 -20.87 1.12 -1.79
N HIS A 108 -19.75 0.66 -1.25
CA HIS A 108 -19.70 -0.20 -0.05
C HIS A 108 -19.52 0.65 1.22
N LYS A 109 -20.59 0.84 2.00
CA LYS A 109 -20.64 1.76 3.16
C LYS A 109 -19.79 1.32 4.36
N ASP A 110 -19.58 0.01 4.51
CA ASP A 110 -18.83 -0.61 5.62
C ASP A 110 -17.33 -0.81 5.31
N VAL A 111 -16.85 -0.20 4.23
CA VAL A 111 -15.47 -0.31 3.77
C VAL A 111 -14.72 1.00 3.98
N THR A 112 -13.51 0.90 4.50
CA THR A 112 -12.56 2.02 4.50
C THR A 112 -11.76 2.00 3.20
N PHE A 113 -11.95 3.01 2.38
CA PHE A 113 -11.20 3.21 1.14
C PHE A 113 -9.93 4.00 1.39
N LEU A 114 -8.84 3.58 0.76
CA LEU A 114 -7.55 4.26 0.76
C LEU A 114 -7.23 4.76 -0.64
N ASN A 115 -6.58 5.92 -0.72
CA ASN A 115 -5.87 6.36 -1.90
C ASN A 115 -4.47 6.83 -1.44
N ILE A 116 -3.45 6.01 -1.69
CA ILE A 116 -2.14 6.19 -1.07
C ILE A 116 -1.09 6.78 -2.01
N SER A 117 -1.36 6.84 -3.31
CA SER A 117 -0.44 7.45 -4.27
C SER A 117 -1.13 8.34 -5.31
N PRO A 118 -2.05 9.25 -4.87
CA PRO A 118 -2.77 10.08 -5.81
C PRO A 118 -1.82 11.05 -6.54
N ALA A 119 -2.03 11.20 -7.84
CA ALA A 119 -1.33 12.22 -8.61
C ALA A 119 -1.70 13.64 -8.10
N PRO A 120 -0.77 14.60 -8.03
CA PRO A 120 -1.05 15.92 -7.44
C PRO A 120 -2.28 16.64 -8.04
N HIS A 121 -2.49 16.54 -9.34
CA HIS A 121 -3.63 17.16 -10.02
C HIS A 121 -4.98 16.53 -9.66
N THR A 122 -5.00 15.34 -9.02
CA THR A 122 -6.24 14.65 -8.60
C THR A 122 -6.66 14.99 -7.17
N TRP A 123 -5.79 15.64 -6.36
CA TRP A 123 -6.09 15.89 -4.96
C TRP A 123 -7.39 16.67 -4.72
N PRO A 124 -7.68 17.77 -5.43
CA PRO A 124 -8.95 18.49 -5.25
C PRO A 124 -10.17 17.62 -5.58
N ILE A 125 -10.05 16.74 -6.59
CA ILE A 125 -11.13 15.83 -7.00
C ILE A 125 -11.38 14.78 -5.89
N ILE A 126 -10.33 14.21 -5.33
CA ILE A 126 -10.40 13.21 -4.26
C ILE A 126 -11.03 13.83 -3.00
N GLU A 127 -10.62 15.06 -2.65
CA GLU A 127 -11.18 15.79 -1.50
C GLU A 127 -12.67 16.13 -1.72
N ALA A 128 -13.04 16.56 -2.93
CA ALA A 128 -14.44 16.78 -3.29
C ALA A 128 -15.30 15.50 -3.26
N GLN A 129 -14.68 14.33 -3.42
CA GLN A 129 -15.33 13.02 -3.26
C GLN A 129 -15.47 12.60 -1.78
N GLY A 130 -15.06 13.45 -0.84
CA GLY A 130 -15.16 13.22 0.61
C GLY A 130 -14.05 12.37 1.21
N PHE A 131 -12.89 12.28 0.55
CA PHE A 131 -11.69 11.72 1.17
C PHE A 131 -11.02 12.75 2.07
N SER A 132 -10.55 12.30 3.21
CA SER A 132 -9.76 13.07 4.18
C SER A 132 -8.30 12.66 4.15
N ARG A 133 -7.39 13.61 4.32
CA ARG A 133 -5.97 13.30 4.48
C ARG A 133 -5.70 12.75 5.87
N TYR A 134 -4.96 11.65 5.96
CA TYR A 134 -4.46 11.11 7.24
C TYR A 134 -2.93 11.14 7.34
N SER A 135 -2.23 11.27 6.21
CA SER A 135 -0.80 11.56 6.18
C SER A 135 -0.53 12.77 5.29
N TYR A 136 0.22 13.75 5.82
CA TYR A 136 0.52 15.01 5.15
C TYR A 136 1.90 15.06 4.50
N GLY A 137 2.70 14.01 4.69
CA GLY A 137 4.03 13.95 4.13
C GLY A 137 4.76 12.65 4.46
N VAL A 138 6.04 12.66 4.24
CA VAL A 138 6.91 11.53 4.52
C VAL A 138 8.15 11.97 5.30
N PHE A 139 8.64 11.07 6.14
CA PHE A 139 9.94 11.20 6.78
C PHE A 139 10.91 10.21 6.12
N VAL A 140 12.03 10.72 5.61
CA VAL A 140 13.10 9.89 5.03
C VAL A 140 14.15 9.69 6.10
N ALA A 141 14.21 8.52 6.70
CA ALA A 141 15.10 8.16 7.77
C ALA A 141 16.36 7.45 7.28
N MET A 142 17.45 7.61 8.02
CA MET A 142 18.66 6.78 7.97
C MET A 142 18.74 5.93 9.23
N PRO A 143 17.96 4.84 9.33
CA PRO A 143 17.74 4.14 10.59
C PRO A 143 19.02 3.53 11.17
N ALA A 144 19.97 3.14 10.34
CA ALA A 144 21.25 2.59 10.80
C ALA A 144 22.06 3.56 11.68
N LEU A 145 21.85 4.90 11.52
CA LEU A 145 22.50 5.91 12.33
C LEU A 145 21.82 6.14 13.69
N GLY A 146 20.55 5.73 13.84
CA GLY A 146 19.80 5.84 15.10
C GLY A 146 20.22 4.86 16.20
N GLY A 147 21.11 3.92 15.90
CA GLY A 147 21.50 2.84 16.81
C GLY A 147 22.61 3.17 17.81
N LEU A 148 22.94 4.44 18.02
CA LEU A 148 23.90 4.85 19.03
C LEU A 148 23.40 4.73 20.48
N PHE A 149 22.11 4.51 20.67
CA PHE A 149 21.47 4.34 21.98
C PHE A 149 21.01 2.88 22.15
N GLY A 150 21.83 2.11 22.82
CA GLY A 150 21.66 0.78 23.37
C GLY A 150 20.37 -0.01 23.10
N THR A 151 20.36 -0.84 22.07
CA THR A 151 19.39 -1.93 21.90
C THR A 151 20.07 -3.28 22.18
N SER A 152 20.69 -3.43 23.37
CA SER A 152 21.21 -4.72 23.83
C SER A 152 20.03 -5.71 23.98
N GLY A 153 20.22 -6.94 23.53
CA GLY A 153 19.21 -8.00 23.66
C GLY A 153 18.13 -8.03 22.59
N VAL A 154 18.25 -7.22 21.51
CA VAL A 154 17.32 -7.28 20.37
C VAL A 154 17.87 -8.14 19.24
N THR A 155 17.09 -9.13 18.81
CA THR A 155 17.39 -9.96 17.64
C THR A 155 16.46 -9.60 16.49
N VAL A 156 17.00 -9.43 15.28
CA VAL A 156 16.19 -9.19 14.05
C VAL A 156 16.18 -10.46 13.22
N LEU A 157 15.00 -11.08 13.11
CA LEU A 157 14.77 -12.31 12.36
C LEU A 157 14.01 -12.02 11.06
N ASP A 158 14.25 -12.84 10.04
CA ASP A 158 13.41 -12.87 8.85
C ASP A 158 12.04 -13.48 9.21
N ALA A 159 10.96 -13.02 8.59
CA ALA A 159 9.61 -13.51 8.86
C ALA A 159 9.41 -15.02 8.62
N ARG A 160 10.25 -15.63 7.79
CA ARG A 160 10.26 -17.09 7.55
C ARG A 160 10.86 -17.89 8.70
N MET A 161 11.49 -17.20 9.66
CA MET A 161 12.03 -17.81 10.88
C MET A 161 11.12 -17.38 12.05
N PRO A 162 10.16 -18.22 12.48
CA PRO A 162 9.25 -17.85 13.55
C PRO A 162 10.05 -17.59 14.85
N PRO A 163 9.67 -16.55 15.61
CA PRO A 163 10.29 -16.26 16.89
C PRO A 163 10.05 -17.38 17.91
N THR A 164 10.96 -17.56 18.85
CA THR A 164 10.74 -18.44 20.00
C THR A 164 9.90 -17.80 21.10
N VAL A 165 9.74 -16.47 21.06
CA VAL A 165 8.89 -15.70 21.97
C VAL A 165 7.48 -15.62 21.38
N ALA A 166 6.45 -15.55 22.22
CA ALA A 166 5.04 -15.47 21.80
C ALA A 166 4.81 -14.30 20.82
N PHE A 167 4.06 -14.58 19.77
CA PHE A 167 3.69 -13.62 18.73
C PHE A 167 2.21 -13.76 18.35
N ASP A 168 1.63 -12.74 17.74
CA ASP A 168 0.28 -12.80 17.19
C ASP A 168 0.30 -13.54 15.83
N PRO A 169 -0.44 -14.65 15.67
CA PRO A 169 -0.54 -15.38 14.41
C PRO A 169 -0.98 -14.51 13.22
N ARG A 170 -1.85 -13.52 13.47
CA ARG A 170 -2.31 -12.59 12.42
C ARG A 170 -1.17 -11.72 11.88
N GLU A 171 -0.23 -11.34 12.73
CA GLU A 171 0.96 -10.60 12.30
C GLU A 171 1.93 -11.49 11.55
N GLN A 172 2.06 -12.76 11.95
CA GLN A 172 2.83 -13.74 11.17
C GLN A 172 2.25 -13.89 9.76
N ASP A 173 0.93 -13.94 9.63
CA ASP A 173 0.26 -13.99 8.31
C ASP A 173 0.55 -12.74 7.48
N ILE A 174 0.49 -11.53 8.09
CA ILE A 174 0.87 -10.29 7.41
C ILE A 174 2.30 -10.36 6.92
N LEU A 175 3.24 -10.75 7.77
CA LEU A 175 4.65 -10.80 7.40
C LEU A 175 4.92 -11.84 6.30
N ALA A 176 4.35 -13.03 6.40
CA ALA A 176 4.51 -14.10 5.43
C ALA A 176 3.96 -13.71 4.05
N GLN A 177 2.70 -13.24 4.00
CA GLN A 177 2.06 -12.82 2.76
C GLN A 177 2.81 -11.66 2.09
N HIS A 178 3.31 -10.70 2.86
CA HIS A 178 4.10 -9.60 2.30
C HIS A 178 5.50 -10.04 1.86
N ALA A 179 6.11 -11.02 2.52
CA ALA A 179 7.36 -11.62 2.05
C ALA A 179 7.19 -12.31 0.68
N ASP A 180 6.07 -13.01 0.47
CA ASP A 180 5.74 -13.64 -0.81
C ASP A 180 5.48 -12.60 -1.92
N LEU A 181 5.02 -11.40 -1.56
CA LEU A 181 4.90 -10.26 -2.45
C LEU A 181 6.24 -9.54 -2.72
N GLY A 182 7.36 -10.04 -2.20
CA GLY A 182 8.71 -9.47 -2.38
C GLY A 182 9.03 -8.31 -1.43
N CYS A 183 8.33 -8.18 -0.32
CA CYS A 183 8.69 -7.27 0.75
C CYS A 183 9.78 -7.89 1.65
N ILE A 184 10.53 -7.03 2.35
CA ILE A 184 11.42 -7.43 3.43
C ILE A 184 10.57 -7.43 4.70
N SER A 185 10.23 -8.62 5.19
CA SER A 185 9.40 -8.82 6.37
C SER A 185 10.26 -9.33 7.52
N LEU A 186 10.22 -8.62 8.65
CA LEU A 186 11.14 -8.83 9.77
C LEU A 186 10.38 -8.88 11.10
N TRP A 187 10.88 -9.73 12.00
CA TRP A 187 10.59 -9.66 13.42
C TRP A 187 11.74 -8.96 14.15
N CYS A 188 11.44 -7.98 15.01
CA CYS A 188 12.33 -7.58 16.08
C CYS A 188 11.87 -8.30 17.36
N VAL A 189 12.79 -9.07 17.95
CA VAL A 189 12.51 -9.93 19.11
C VAL A 189 13.29 -9.40 20.31
N THR A 190 12.57 -9.10 21.39
CA THR A 190 13.13 -8.86 22.72
C THR A 190 12.87 -10.10 23.60
N PRO A 191 13.46 -10.20 24.80
CA PRO A 191 13.17 -11.32 25.71
C PRO A 191 11.67 -11.43 26.06
N GLU A 192 10.92 -10.31 26.07
CA GLU A 192 9.53 -10.27 26.50
C GLU A 192 8.53 -10.23 25.36
N ARG A 193 8.91 -9.74 24.19
CA ARG A 193 7.92 -9.40 23.14
C ARG A 193 8.51 -9.38 21.73
N THR A 194 7.63 -9.62 20.75
CA THR A 194 7.92 -9.53 19.32
C THR A 194 7.31 -8.28 18.69
N TYR A 195 7.97 -7.74 17.65
CA TYR A 195 7.54 -6.52 16.93
C TYR A 195 7.68 -6.77 15.43
N PRO A 196 6.56 -6.73 14.67
CA PRO A 196 6.54 -6.98 13.23
C PRO A 196 6.89 -5.74 12.43
N PHE A 197 7.65 -5.92 11.35
CA PHE A 197 7.97 -4.87 10.39
C PHE A 197 7.95 -5.41 8.97
N VAL A 198 7.31 -4.65 8.07
CA VAL A 198 7.33 -4.94 6.63
C VAL A 198 7.85 -3.73 5.88
N PHE A 199 8.79 -3.95 4.99
CA PHE A 199 9.38 -2.92 4.15
C PHE A 199 9.28 -3.30 2.67
N ARG A 200 8.85 -2.39 1.82
CA ARG A 200 8.89 -2.57 0.37
C ARG A 200 10.14 -1.94 -0.20
N PRO A 201 11.05 -2.71 -0.83
CA PRO A 201 12.15 -2.17 -1.61
C PRO A 201 11.64 -1.29 -2.74
N ARG A 202 12.19 -0.08 -2.86
CA ARG A 202 11.88 0.87 -3.95
C ARG A 202 13.08 1.76 -4.26
N ARG A 203 12.96 2.54 -5.34
CA ARG A 203 13.97 3.54 -5.69
C ARG A 203 13.32 4.93 -5.75
N VAL A 204 13.88 5.88 -5.01
CA VAL A 204 13.50 7.28 -5.10
C VAL A 204 14.23 7.89 -6.29
N LYS A 205 13.49 8.64 -7.16
CA LYS A 205 14.02 9.24 -8.40
C LYS A 205 14.78 8.23 -9.28
N LYS A 206 14.39 6.94 -9.26
CA LYS A 206 15.00 5.83 -10.00
C LYS A 206 16.44 5.48 -9.63
N LEU A 207 17.10 6.25 -8.77
CA LEU A 207 18.52 6.12 -8.46
C LEU A 207 18.78 5.67 -7.01
N LEU A 208 18.12 6.29 -6.03
CA LEU A 208 18.41 6.06 -4.62
C LEU A 208 17.64 4.85 -4.08
N PRO A 209 18.32 3.75 -3.71
CA PRO A 209 17.65 2.60 -3.12
C PRO A 209 17.14 2.98 -1.72
N CYS A 210 15.88 2.68 -1.46
CA CYS A 210 15.24 2.90 -0.17
C CYS A 210 14.17 1.83 0.09
N ALA A 211 13.76 1.72 1.34
CA ALA A 211 12.66 0.87 1.75
C ALA A 211 11.47 1.75 2.18
N GLN A 212 10.28 1.49 1.67
CA GLN A 212 9.04 2.08 2.19
C GLN A 212 8.58 1.23 3.37
N LEU A 213 8.37 1.83 4.54
CA LEU A 213 7.71 1.16 5.64
C LEU A 213 6.26 0.87 5.25
N ILE A 214 5.90 -0.40 5.20
CA ILE A 214 4.57 -0.90 4.83
C ILE A 214 3.76 -1.21 6.08
N TYR A 215 4.38 -1.86 7.07
CA TYR A 215 3.69 -2.25 8.28
C TYR A 215 4.61 -2.23 9.50
N CYS A 216 4.10 -1.67 10.58
CA CYS A 216 4.53 -1.85 11.96
C CYS A 216 3.33 -1.63 12.87
N ARG A 217 3.32 -2.11 14.11
CA ARG A 217 2.23 -1.83 15.06
C ARG A 217 2.12 -0.35 15.38
N ASP A 218 3.26 0.29 15.61
CA ASP A 218 3.38 1.70 15.92
C ASP A 218 4.68 2.25 15.33
N VAL A 219 4.67 3.49 14.88
CA VAL A 219 5.88 4.16 14.37
C VAL A 219 6.91 4.33 15.49
N GLY A 220 6.48 4.43 16.75
CA GLY A 220 7.37 4.44 17.91
C GLY A 220 8.18 3.17 18.07
N ASP A 221 7.62 2.00 17.70
CA ASP A 221 8.38 0.73 17.64
C ASP A 221 9.49 0.82 16.59
N PHE A 222 9.21 1.42 15.42
CA PHE A 222 10.24 1.63 14.40
C PHE A 222 11.34 2.58 14.89
N VAL A 223 10.99 3.65 15.62
CA VAL A 223 11.99 4.53 16.26
C VAL A 223 12.86 3.76 17.23
N ARG A 224 12.24 2.98 18.13
CA ARG A 224 12.92 2.16 19.14
C ARG A 224 13.93 1.19 18.54
N PHE A 225 13.57 0.54 17.44
CA PHE A 225 14.37 -0.50 16.80
C PHE A 225 15.08 -0.04 15.52
N ALA A 226 15.16 1.27 15.28
CA ALA A 226 15.73 1.83 14.07
C ALA A 226 17.14 1.30 13.76
N GLY A 227 18.03 1.28 14.75
CA GLY A 227 19.40 0.81 14.57
C GLY A 227 19.51 -0.65 14.11
N PRO A 228 18.99 -1.63 14.85
CA PRO A 228 18.99 -3.04 14.43
C PRO A 228 18.32 -3.27 13.07
N ILE A 229 17.15 -2.65 12.83
CA ILE A 229 16.44 -2.71 11.54
C ILE A 229 17.30 -2.10 10.43
N GLY A 230 17.86 -0.93 10.68
CA GLY A 230 18.71 -0.24 9.71
C GLY A 230 19.92 -1.06 9.29
N ARG A 231 20.63 -1.70 10.25
CA ARG A 231 21.73 -2.63 9.94
C ARG A 231 21.26 -3.83 9.12
N ARG A 232 20.05 -4.36 9.38
CA ARG A 232 19.47 -5.44 8.56
C ARG A 232 19.15 -4.96 7.14
N LEU A 233 18.55 -3.78 6.99
CA LEU A 233 18.22 -3.19 5.69
C LEU A 233 19.46 -2.83 4.86
N LEU A 234 20.57 -2.44 5.49
CA LEU A 234 21.84 -2.20 4.79
C LEU A 234 22.35 -3.47 4.07
N ARG A 235 22.13 -4.67 4.63
CA ARG A 235 22.46 -5.94 3.96
C ARG A 235 21.63 -6.14 2.67
N HIS A 236 20.45 -5.55 2.61
CA HIS A 236 19.61 -5.48 1.40
C HIS A 236 19.91 -4.25 0.52
N ARG A 237 21.00 -3.50 0.82
CA ARG A 237 21.39 -2.25 0.13
C ARG A 237 20.32 -1.15 0.21
N MET A 238 19.57 -1.09 1.31
CA MET A 238 18.52 -0.11 1.58
C MET A 238 18.93 0.80 2.76
N PRO A 239 19.76 1.85 2.51
CA PRO A 239 20.24 2.73 3.59
C PRO A 239 19.17 3.69 4.10
N PHE A 240 18.11 3.93 3.32
CA PHE A 240 17.04 4.86 3.67
C PHE A 240 15.72 4.14 3.86
N VAL A 241 14.91 4.64 4.81
CA VAL A 241 13.53 4.20 5.02
C VAL A 241 12.61 5.41 4.87
N VAL A 242 11.57 5.25 4.04
CA VAL A 242 10.49 6.23 3.89
C VAL A 242 9.36 5.82 4.83
N VAL A 243 8.95 6.73 5.70
CA VAL A 243 7.85 6.55 6.66
C VAL A 243 6.81 7.62 6.41
N ASP A 244 5.53 7.25 6.37
CA ASP A 244 4.45 8.23 6.33
C ASP A 244 4.42 9.00 7.65
N ALA A 245 4.38 10.33 7.59
CA ALA A 245 4.50 11.18 8.77
C ALA A 245 3.72 12.49 8.63
N ASN A 246 3.30 13.05 9.76
CA ASN A 246 2.62 14.36 9.84
C ASN A 246 3.51 15.47 10.40
N ALA A 247 4.67 15.09 10.94
CA ALA A 247 5.70 15.97 11.50
C ALA A 247 7.07 15.25 11.44
N PRO A 248 8.18 15.93 11.75
CA PRO A 248 9.45 15.27 12.04
C PRO A 248 9.25 14.18 13.12
N ILE A 249 9.94 13.04 12.96
CA ILE A 249 9.84 11.92 13.91
C ILE A 249 11.01 12.03 14.90
N PRO A 250 10.77 12.40 16.16
CA PRO A 250 11.81 12.46 17.18
C PRO A 250 12.49 11.09 17.36
N GLY A 251 13.80 11.09 17.56
CA GLY A 251 14.59 9.86 17.72
C GLY A 251 15.06 9.21 16.42
N LEU A 252 14.61 9.70 15.25
CA LEU A 252 15.15 9.28 13.96
C LEU A 252 16.02 10.38 13.33
N ILE A 253 17.15 9.95 12.77
CA ILE A 253 17.99 10.82 11.93
C ILE A 253 17.40 10.78 10.51
N GLY A 254 17.04 11.95 9.98
CA GLY A 254 16.42 12.03 8.66
C GLY A 254 15.78 13.39 8.36
N LEU A 255 14.96 13.43 7.33
CA LEU A 255 14.33 14.65 6.84
C LEU A 255 12.82 14.45 6.65
N TYR A 256 12.02 15.30 7.27
CA TYR A 256 10.58 15.39 7.01
C TYR A 256 10.29 16.24 5.76
N ARG A 257 9.44 15.74 4.88
CA ARG A 257 8.99 16.41 3.66
C ARG A 257 7.48 16.56 3.67
N ARG A 258 7.01 17.71 4.14
CA ARG A 258 5.59 18.07 4.11
C ARG A 258 5.10 18.20 2.66
N GLY A 259 3.87 17.81 2.40
CA GLY A 259 3.25 17.89 1.07
C GLY A 259 3.73 16.82 0.09
N SER A 260 4.68 15.98 0.48
CA SER A 260 5.15 14.87 -0.33
C SER A 260 4.31 13.63 -0.07
N MET A 261 3.73 13.06 -1.13
CA MET A 261 3.02 11.77 -1.07
C MET A 261 1.92 11.71 0.01
N PRO A 262 0.95 12.63 0.02
CA PRO A 262 -0.15 12.59 0.99
C PRO A 262 -0.97 11.30 0.84
N ARG A 263 -1.54 10.83 1.98
CA ARG A 263 -2.41 9.66 2.00
C ARG A 263 -3.82 10.10 2.36
N TYR A 264 -4.76 9.49 1.67
CA TYR A 264 -6.18 9.80 1.84
C TYR A 264 -6.95 8.54 2.22
N PHE A 265 -8.02 8.75 2.98
CA PHE A 265 -8.99 7.71 3.29
C PHE A 265 -10.42 8.25 3.21
N LYS A 266 -11.38 7.35 3.05
CA LYS A 266 -12.81 7.59 3.18
C LYS A 266 -13.45 6.33 3.74
N GLY A 267 -14.23 6.47 4.80
CA GLY A 267 -14.92 5.34 5.44
C GLY A 267 -14.91 5.43 6.96
N PRO A 268 -15.39 4.36 7.63
CA PRO A 268 -15.68 4.41 9.06
C PRO A 268 -14.43 4.49 9.96
N GLN A 269 -13.27 4.02 9.48
CA GLN A 269 -12.07 3.96 10.31
C GLN A 269 -10.88 4.64 9.63
N GLN A 270 -10.31 5.64 10.31
CA GLN A 270 -9.08 6.27 9.86
C GLN A 270 -7.91 5.30 10.01
N PRO A 271 -7.10 5.10 8.94
CA PRO A 271 -5.89 4.29 9.03
C PRO A 271 -4.84 4.95 9.92
N ARG A 272 -4.05 4.14 10.60
CA ARG A 272 -2.89 4.63 11.37
C ARG A 272 -1.68 4.83 10.46
N LEU A 273 -0.76 5.69 10.85
CA LEU A 273 0.56 5.77 10.22
C LEU A 273 1.31 4.45 10.44
N GLY A 274 2.13 4.06 9.48
CA GLY A 274 2.84 2.78 9.53
C GLY A 274 1.99 1.56 9.15
N ASP A 275 0.79 1.77 8.54
CA ASP A 275 -0.06 0.69 8.05
C ASP A 275 -0.52 0.92 6.61
N LEU A 276 0.30 0.49 5.68
CA LEU A 276 0.05 0.37 4.25
C LEU A 276 -0.04 -1.11 3.81
N ALA A 277 -0.31 -2.02 4.75
CA ALA A 277 -0.45 -3.43 4.44
C ALA A 277 -1.56 -3.66 3.41
N TYR A 278 -1.33 -4.57 2.47
CA TYR A 278 -2.26 -4.92 1.39
C TYR A 278 -2.65 -3.75 0.46
N THR A 279 -1.83 -2.71 0.38
CA THR A 279 -2.02 -1.63 -0.58
C THR A 279 -1.25 -1.87 -1.87
N GLU A 280 -1.43 -1.01 -2.87
CA GLU A 280 -0.73 -1.10 -4.15
C GLU A 280 0.80 -1.11 -4.02
N TYR A 281 1.36 -0.51 -2.97
CA TYR A 281 2.80 -0.60 -2.72
C TYR A 281 3.26 -2.02 -2.45
N ALA A 282 2.51 -2.76 -1.65
CA ALA A 282 2.84 -4.14 -1.33
C ALA A 282 2.46 -5.08 -2.48
N VAL A 283 1.21 -4.97 -2.98
CA VAL A 283 0.62 -5.94 -3.90
C VAL A 283 1.08 -5.73 -5.34
N LEU A 284 1.09 -4.49 -5.84
CA LEU A 284 1.46 -4.21 -7.24
C LEU A 284 2.93 -3.81 -7.40
N GLY A 285 3.61 -3.42 -6.32
CA GLY A 285 5.01 -3.00 -6.38
C GLY A 285 5.23 -1.63 -7.03
N VAL A 286 4.29 -0.71 -6.87
CA VAL A 286 4.34 0.64 -7.45
C VAL A 286 5.16 1.60 -6.60
#